data_b0a1a014807ac5d934eacbafc3e65b05
#
_entry.id   b0a1a014807ac5d934eacbafc3e65b05
#
_cell.length_a   1.000
_cell.length_b   1.000
_cell.length_c   1.000
_cell.angle_alpha   90.00
_cell.angle_beta   90.00
_cell.angle_gamma   90.00
#
_symmetry.space_group_name_H-M   'P 1'
#
loop_
_entity.id
_entity.type
_entity.pdbx_description
1 polymer ?
#
loop_
_entity_poly.entity_id
_entity_poly.type
_entity_poly.pdbx_seq_one_letter_code
_entity_poly.pdbx_strand_id
1 'polypeptide(L)'
;FRSAPSIAIHMTWEAFLQRHGEPFVTVSRPEHLKAVGPGMFVLVSLTMLGDLKSAFKTFMKRRSNKICLIFDESDEITNPYALRTRLTMELFRRAEFKLLATGTTTRNSIVELYSQLELMYNNSVNMICYASRVYFEDKERNISEKYNEHCLRPFPARGGAKLFRASFCPGKVTVFGVEKHNQDIYNQTHLSELIDKTIITRKFKEFAGDKYEIINYTVAPKEGERAVYRTIMEKFHEILYLYFNPMTDKRKESHLKIARQIQLLIKACSVPHKMSGYHGDSYPEKAKLIGRKLRYELRGKVAIGCTSLDAVAMYQEFLKEHFPQRPLFVIRGNVGFKTRQRLL
;
A
#
# COMPACT_ATOMS: atom_id res chain seq x y z
N PHE A 1 9.55 -20.21 -4.29
CA PHE A 1 8.78 -19.61 -3.18
C PHE A 1 7.88 -18.52 -3.72
N ARG A 2 6.65 -18.54 -3.27
CA ARG A 2 5.69 -17.50 -3.58
C ARG A 2 5.20 -16.84 -2.29
N SER A 3 5.48 -15.58 -2.13
CA SER A 3 4.96 -14.77 -1.02
C SER A 3 3.88 -13.85 -1.55
N ALA A 4 2.72 -13.88 -0.90
CA ALA A 4 1.54 -13.09 -1.26
C ALA A 4 0.69 -12.80 -0.02
N PRO A 5 -0.27 -11.86 -0.07
CA PRO A 5 -1.30 -11.75 0.95
C PRO A 5 -2.04 -13.09 1.14
N SER A 6 -2.43 -13.41 2.37
CA SER A 6 -3.07 -14.71 2.68
C SER A 6 -4.30 -14.99 1.82
N ILE A 7 -5.08 -13.94 1.50
CA ILE A 7 -6.24 -14.04 0.61
C ILE A 7 -5.83 -14.50 -0.78
N ALA A 8 -4.80 -13.90 -1.37
CA ALA A 8 -4.32 -14.25 -2.71
C ALA A 8 -3.78 -15.69 -2.76
N ILE A 9 -3.14 -16.17 -1.70
CA ILE A 9 -2.67 -17.56 -1.62
C ILE A 9 -3.84 -18.51 -1.80
N HIS A 10 -4.85 -18.41 -0.95
CA HIS A 10 -5.95 -19.37 -0.95
C HIS A 10 -6.96 -19.20 -2.10
N MET A 11 -7.23 -17.97 -2.53
CA MET A 11 -8.22 -17.71 -3.58
C MET A 11 -7.67 -17.87 -5.01
N THR A 12 -6.41 -17.52 -5.18
CA THR A 12 -5.83 -17.44 -6.52
C THR A 12 -4.79 -18.54 -6.73
N TRP A 13 -3.80 -18.61 -5.86
CA TRP A 13 -2.63 -19.43 -6.13
C TRP A 13 -2.84 -20.93 -5.91
N GLU A 14 -3.49 -21.33 -4.84
CA GLU A 14 -3.83 -22.76 -4.63
C GLU A 14 -4.72 -23.27 -5.75
N ALA A 15 -5.78 -22.52 -6.08
CA ALA A 15 -6.69 -22.89 -7.17
C ALA A 15 -6.01 -22.95 -8.54
N PHE A 16 -5.10 -22.00 -8.80
CA PHE A 16 -4.34 -21.98 -10.04
C PHE A 16 -3.41 -23.18 -10.17
N LEU A 17 -2.61 -23.46 -9.12
CA LEU A 17 -1.68 -24.59 -9.12
C LEU A 17 -2.39 -25.93 -9.21
N GLN A 18 -3.51 -26.10 -8.50
CA GLN A 18 -4.35 -27.29 -8.61
C GLN A 18 -4.88 -27.51 -10.03
N ARG A 19 -5.37 -26.43 -10.68
CA ARG A 19 -5.88 -26.50 -12.06
C ARG A 19 -4.82 -26.95 -13.06
N HIS A 20 -3.57 -26.54 -12.83
CA HIS A 20 -2.43 -26.86 -13.71
C HIS A 20 -1.66 -28.12 -13.29
N GLY A 21 -2.11 -28.84 -12.25
CA GLY A 21 -1.45 -30.04 -11.76
C GLY A 21 -0.08 -29.83 -11.13
N GLU A 22 0.24 -28.59 -10.72
CA GLU A 22 1.53 -28.23 -10.17
C GLU A 22 1.62 -28.61 -8.68
N PRO A 23 2.69 -29.29 -8.25
CA PRO A 23 2.86 -29.66 -6.86
C PRO A 23 3.16 -28.45 -5.99
N PHE A 24 2.43 -28.28 -4.89
CA PHE A 24 2.63 -27.16 -3.98
C PHE A 24 2.42 -27.53 -2.51
N VAL A 25 2.99 -26.71 -1.64
CA VAL A 25 2.80 -26.76 -0.19
C VAL A 25 2.49 -25.36 0.33
N THR A 26 1.36 -25.21 1.03
CA THR A 26 1.03 -23.96 1.74
C THR A 26 1.59 -24.04 3.16
N VAL A 27 2.53 -23.15 3.47
CA VAL A 27 3.28 -23.18 4.73
C VAL A 27 2.61 -22.27 5.75
N SER A 28 2.01 -22.89 6.78
CA SER A 28 1.46 -22.23 7.97
C SER A 28 2.10 -22.70 9.27
N ARG A 29 2.91 -23.79 9.21
CA ARG A 29 3.64 -24.35 10.36
C ARG A 29 5.02 -24.81 9.91
N PRO A 30 6.02 -24.86 10.82
CA PRO A 30 7.38 -25.28 10.50
C PRO A 30 7.46 -26.68 9.86
N GLU A 31 6.58 -27.59 10.26
CA GLU A 31 6.55 -28.97 9.76
C GLU A 31 6.28 -29.05 8.27
N HIS A 32 5.50 -28.12 7.71
CA HIS A 32 5.17 -28.09 6.29
C HIS A 32 6.42 -27.93 5.41
N LEU A 33 7.47 -27.26 5.92
CA LEU A 33 8.74 -27.13 5.18
C LEU A 33 9.48 -28.46 5.01
N LYS A 34 9.19 -29.47 5.84
CA LYS A 34 9.79 -30.80 5.70
C LYS A 34 9.26 -31.56 4.49
N ALA A 35 8.04 -31.27 4.09
CA ALA A 35 7.38 -31.89 2.94
C ALA A 35 7.81 -31.27 1.59
N VAL A 36 8.62 -30.20 1.60
CA VAL A 36 9.04 -29.52 0.36
C VAL A 36 10.11 -30.32 -0.35
N GLY A 37 9.77 -30.81 -1.55
CA GLY A 37 10.68 -31.45 -2.50
C GLY A 37 11.16 -30.53 -3.62
N PRO A 38 12.05 -31.02 -4.48
CA PRO A 38 12.43 -30.31 -5.71
C PRO A 38 11.22 -30.09 -6.63
N GLY A 39 11.19 -28.97 -7.33
CA GLY A 39 10.13 -28.66 -8.30
C GLY A 39 8.79 -28.23 -7.67
N MET A 40 8.67 -28.21 -6.33
CA MET A 40 7.43 -27.83 -5.67
C MET A 40 7.30 -26.32 -5.47
N PHE A 41 6.09 -25.80 -5.61
CA PHE A 41 5.75 -24.44 -5.19
C PHE A 41 5.54 -24.38 -3.67
N VAL A 42 6.15 -23.41 -3.03
CA VAL A 42 6.00 -23.14 -1.59
C VAL A 42 5.26 -21.82 -1.43
N LEU A 43 4.02 -21.91 -0.98
CA LEU A 43 3.17 -20.75 -0.74
C LEU A 43 3.28 -20.31 0.73
N VAL A 44 3.57 -19.04 0.96
CA VAL A 44 3.68 -18.49 2.30
C VAL A 44 3.14 -17.07 2.37
N SER A 45 2.35 -16.78 3.40
CA SER A 45 1.88 -15.42 3.66
C SER A 45 2.96 -14.59 4.36
N LEU A 46 3.06 -13.31 3.96
CA LEU A 46 3.95 -12.33 4.62
C LEU A 46 3.71 -12.23 6.13
N THR A 47 2.47 -12.35 6.55
CA THR A 47 2.09 -12.29 7.97
C THR A 47 2.66 -13.45 8.78
N MET A 48 2.91 -14.60 8.14
CA MET A 48 3.45 -15.80 8.78
C MET A 48 4.98 -15.82 8.88
N LEU A 49 5.67 -14.93 8.17
CA LEU A 49 7.15 -14.94 8.14
C LEU A 49 7.78 -14.72 9.51
N GLY A 50 7.11 -13.98 10.42
CA GLY A 50 7.57 -13.78 11.78
C GLY A 50 7.64 -15.09 12.57
N ASP A 51 6.53 -15.81 12.58
CA ASP A 51 6.37 -17.07 13.33
C ASP A 51 7.22 -18.19 12.74
N LEU A 52 7.41 -18.18 11.44
CA LEU A 52 8.16 -19.19 10.70
C LEU A 52 9.65 -18.85 10.50
N LYS A 53 10.12 -17.73 11.04
CA LYS A 53 11.46 -17.19 10.79
C LYS A 53 12.57 -18.20 10.97
N SER A 54 12.59 -18.91 12.10
CA SER A 54 13.66 -19.88 12.42
C SER A 54 13.67 -21.07 11.46
N ALA A 55 12.49 -21.59 11.15
CA ALA A 55 12.34 -22.69 10.21
C ALA A 55 12.77 -22.31 8.79
N PHE A 56 12.36 -21.12 8.33
CA PHE A 56 12.78 -20.58 7.03
C PHE A 56 14.28 -20.33 6.97
N LYS A 57 14.90 -19.79 8.02
CA LYS A 57 16.37 -19.61 8.06
C LYS A 57 17.11 -20.93 7.84
N THR A 58 16.68 -21.96 8.54
CA THR A 58 17.29 -23.30 8.41
C THR A 58 17.09 -23.86 7.01
N PHE A 59 15.87 -23.73 6.48
CA PHE A 59 15.54 -24.18 5.13
C PHE A 59 16.35 -23.42 4.07
N MET A 60 16.42 -22.10 4.13
CA MET A 60 17.11 -21.24 3.18
C MET A 60 18.64 -21.41 3.24
N LYS A 61 19.22 -21.63 4.42
CA LYS A 61 20.66 -21.83 4.57
C LYS A 61 21.20 -22.99 3.71
N ARG A 62 20.39 -24.01 3.50
CA ARG A 62 20.77 -25.20 2.72
C ARG A 62 20.40 -25.13 1.25
N ARG A 63 19.53 -24.21 0.84
CA ARG A 63 18.89 -24.24 -0.48
C ARG A 63 18.77 -22.87 -1.18
N SER A 64 19.38 -21.81 -0.66
CA SER A 64 19.22 -20.44 -1.20
C SER A 64 19.57 -20.31 -2.68
N ASN A 65 20.59 -21.04 -3.13
CA ASN A 65 21.03 -21.09 -4.52
C ASN A 65 20.17 -21.96 -5.46
N LYS A 66 19.09 -22.54 -4.94
CA LYS A 66 18.16 -23.39 -5.69
C LYS A 66 16.73 -22.88 -5.61
N ILE A 67 16.55 -21.62 -5.21
CA ILE A 67 15.24 -21.05 -4.94
C ILE A 67 15.00 -19.89 -5.91
N CYS A 68 13.85 -19.98 -6.59
CA CYS A 68 13.22 -18.84 -7.23
C CYS A 68 12.20 -18.22 -6.27
N LEU A 69 12.38 -16.96 -5.93
CA LEU A 69 11.41 -16.18 -5.18
C LEU A 69 10.46 -15.48 -6.15
N ILE A 70 9.18 -15.78 -6.02
CA ILE A 70 8.11 -15.01 -6.67
C ILE A 70 7.39 -14.24 -5.56
N PHE A 71 7.44 -12.93 -5.61
CA PHE A 71 6.84 -12.07 -4.59
C PHE A 71 5.68 -11.29 -5.22
N ASP A 72 4.47 -11.71 -4.91
CA ASP A 72 3.24 -11.08 -5.37
C ASP A 72 2.83 -9.95 -4.41
N GLU A 73 2.33 -8.83 -4.94
CA GLU A 73 2.08 -7.59 -4.22
C GLU A 73 3.34 -7.08 -3.48
N SER A 74 4.43 -6.94 -4.24
CA SER A 74 5.73 -6.53 -3.67
C SER A 74 5.75 -5.11 -3.11
N ASP A 75 4.76 -4.29 -3.39
CA ASP A 75 4.54 -2.99 -2.75
C ASP A 75 4.24 -3.10 -1.23
N GLU A 76 3.92 -4.29 -0.73
CA GLU A 76 3.81 -4.57 0.70
C GLU A 76 5.15 -4.43 1.46
N ILE A 77 6.29 -4.43 0.77
CA ILE A 77 7.63 -4.26 1.36
C ILE A 77 8.27 -2.91 1.07
N THR A 78 7.51 -1.90 0.65
CA THR A 78 8.03 -0.55 0.34
C THR A 78 8.61 0.19 1.55
N ASN A 79 8.11 -0.07 2.76
CA ASN A 79 8.67 0.52 3.97
C ASN A 79 9.87 -0.29 4.51
N PRO A 80 11.12 0.21 4.40
CA PRO A 80 12.32 -0.53 4.81
C PRO A 80 12.42 -0.80 6.30
N TYR A 81 11.67 -0.07 7.12
CA TYR A 81 11.68 -0.19 8.57
C TYR A 81 10.60 -1.14 9.10
N ALA A 82 9.64 -1.52 8.27
CA ALA A 82 8.59 -2.46 8.67
C ALA A 82 9.16 -3.86 8.95
N LEU A 83 8.62 -4.53 9.96
CA LEU A 83 9.07 -5.85 10.37
C LEU A 83 9.00 -6.85 9.21
N ARG A 84 7.90 -6.85 8.44
CA ARG A 84 7.71 -7.71 7.27
C ARG A 84 8.79 -7.52 6.20
N THR A 85 9.17 -6.26 5.91
CA THR A 85 10.24 -5.94 4.96
C THR A 85 11.58 -6.48 5.43
N ARG A 86 11.91 -6.25 6.70
CA ARG A 86 13.15 -6.75 7.30
C ARG A 86 13.24 -8.26 7.30
N LEU A 87 12.14 -8.94 7.59
CA LEU A 87 12.08 -10.41 7.54
C LEU A 87 12.23 -10.94 6.11
N THR A 88 11.58 -10.31 5.15
CA THR A 88 11.71 -10.66 3.73
C THR A 88 13.17 -10.53 3.27
N MET A 89 13.82 -9.40 3.59
CA MET A 89 15.24 -9.19 3.29
C MET A 89 16.12 -10.25 3.95
N GLU A 90 15.90 -10.52 5.23
CA GLU A 90 16.70 -11.48 5.99
C GLU A 90 16.60 -12.89 5.43
N LEU A 91 15.42 -13.30 4.99
CA LEU A 91 15.14 -14.66 4.54
C LEU A 91 15.47 -14.88 3.05
N PHE A 92 15.12 -13.93 2.19
CA PHE A 92 15.06 -14.18 0.76
C PHE A 92 16.06 -13.37 -0.08
N ARG A 93 16.79 -12.42 0.47
CA ARG A 93 17.74 -11.63 -0.31
C ARG A 93 18.80 -12.45 -1.05
N ARG A 94 19.13 -13.65 -0.54
CA ARG A 94 20.10 -14.57 -1.15
C ARG A 94 19.49 -15.57 -2.12
N ALA A 95 18.19 -15.54 -2.35
CA ALA A 95 17.58 -16.36 -3.38
C ALA A 95 18.19 -16.01 -4.74
N GLU A 96 18.52 -17.03 -5.53
CA GLU A 96 19.22 -16.84 -6.80
C GLU A 96 18.37 -16.11 -7.82
N PHE A 97 17.14 -16.56 -7.99
CA PHE A 97 16.19 -15.92 -8.89
C PHE A 97 15.10 -15.21 -8.11
N LYS A 98 14.74 -14.02 -8.54
CA LYS A 98 13.72 -13.20 -7.89
C LYS A 98 12.84 -12.53 -8.94
N LEU A 99 11.54 -12.67 -8.77
CA LEU A 99 10.51 -11.99 -9.52
C LEU A 99 9.59 -11.26 -8.55
N LEU A 100 9.54 -9.94 -8.64
CA LEU A 100 8.65 -9.11 -7.85
C LEU A 100 7.51 -8.63 -8.74
N ALA A 101 6.28 -8.92 -8.36
CA ALA A 101 5.08 -8.51 -9.08
C ALA A 101 4.26 -7.54 -8.23
N THR A 102 3.80 -6.45 -8.83
CA THR A 102 2.90 -5.50 -8.16
C THR A 102 2.14 -4.67 -9.17
N GLY A 103 0.92 -4.27 -8.83
CA GLY A 103 0.15 -3.28 -9.58
C GLY A 103 0.67 -1.84 -9.40
N THR A 104 1.47 -1.58 -8.36
CA THR A 104 2.01 -0.26 -8.02
C THR A 104 3.39 -0.37 -7.43
N THR A 105 4.42 0.03 -8.17
CA THR A 105 5.81 -0.02 -7.69
C THR A 105 6.09 1.02 -6.60
N THR A 106 5.45 2.19 -6.70
CA THR A 106 5.52 3.27 -5.72
C THR A 106 4.15 3.88 -5.51
N ARG A 107 3.77 4.16 -4.26
CA ARG A 107 2.49 4.81 -3.92
C ARG A 107 2.64 6.31 -3.67
N ASN A 108 3.67 6.70 -2.94
CA ASN A 108 3.83 8.06 -2.46
C ASN A 108 5.17 8.70 -2.83
N SER A 109 6.22 7.93 -2.96
CA SER A 109 7.57 8.45 -3.17
C SER A 109 8.47 7.43 -3.84
N ILE A 110 9.43 7.91 -4.63
CA ILE A 110 10.47 7.08 -5.26
C ILE A 110 11.32 6.31 -4.24
N VAL A 111 11.41 6.80 -3.00
CA VAL A 111 12.13 6.12 -1.91
C VAL A 111 11.56 4.73 -1.61
N GLU A 112 10.31 4.49 -1.95
CA GLU A 112 9.63 3.19 -1.78
C GLU A 112 10.24 2.09 -2.68
N LEU A 113 10.94 2.45 -3.75
CA LEU A 113 11.67 1.49 -4.58
C LEU A 113 12.86 0.86 -3.87
N TYR A 114 13.43 1.54 -2.86
CA TYR A 114 14.63 1.06 -2.19
C TYR A 114 14.56 -0.40 -1.77
N SER A 115 13.51 -0.77 -1.05
CA SER A 115 13.39 -2.13 -0.50
C SER A 115 13.26 -3.19 -1.59
N GLN A 116 12.55 -2.87 -2.67
CA GLN A 116 12.38 -3.79 -3.78
C GLN A 116 13.70 -3.97 -4.54
N LEU A 117 14.40 -2.88 -4.85
CA LEU A 117 15.72 -2.92 -5.50
C LEU A 117 16.76 -3.61 -4.61
N GLU A 118 16.77 -3.34 -3.30
CA GLU A 118 17.67 -4.00 -2.35
C GLU A 118 17.42 -5.52 -2.30
N LEU A 119 16.17 -5.95 -2.35
CA LEU A 119 15.83 -7.37 -2.43
C LEU A 119 16.33 -7.98 -3.74
N MET A 120 16.14 -7.30 -4.87
CA MET A 120 16.55 -7.77 -6.18
C MET A 120 18.07 -7.94 -6.28
N TYR A 121 18.83 -6.94 -5.86
CA TYR A 121 20.28 -6.90 -6.03
C TYR A 121 21.08 -7.51 -4.88
N ASN A 122 20.42 -7.88 -3.78
CA ASN A 122 21.07 -8.51 -2.62
C ASN A 122 22.28 -7.71 -2.06
N ASN A 123 22.27 -6.40 -2.19
CA ASN A 123 23.40 -5.55 -1.82
C ASN A 123 24.75 -5.97 -2.50
N SER A 124 24.72 -6.87 -3.46
CA SER A 124 25.91 -7.41 -4.13
C SER A 124 26.39 -6.52 -5.28
N VAL A 125 25.45 -5.85 -5.90
CA VAL A 125 25.73 -4.87 -6.94
C VAL A 125 25.39 -3.52 -6.36
N ASN A 126 26.36 -2.70 -6.19
CA ASN A 126 26.25 -1.39 -5.59
C ASN A 126 25.53 -0.37 -6.49
N MET A 127 24.57 -0.86 -7.25
CA MET A 127 23.86 -0.09 -8.27
C MET A 127 23.10 1.09 -7.67
N ILE A 128 22.61 0.91 -6.43
CA ILE A 128 21.88 1.94 -5.72
C ILE A 128 22.80 3.06 -5.20
N CYS A 129 24.10 2.77 -5.00
CA CYS A 129 25.11 3.74 -4.55
C CYS A 129 25.97 4.32 -5.68
N TYR A 130 25.63 4.08 -6.93
CA TYR A 130 26.41 4.57 -8.06
C TYR A 130 26.39 6.08 -8.21
N ALA A 131 25.41 6.74 -7.61
CA ALA A 131 25.39 8.20 -7.60
C ALA A 131 26.61 8.74 -6.86
N SER A 132 27.47 9.44 -7.59
CA SER A 132 28.69 10.06 -7.01
C SER A 132 28.37 11.19 -6.04
N ARG A 133 27.16 11.71 -6.08
CA ARG A 133 26.70 12.85 -5.30
C ARG A 133 25.47 12.51 -4.49
N VAL A 134 25.43 13.00 -3.27
CA VAL A 134 24.26 12.92 -2.39
C VAL A 134 23.87 14.30 -1.93
N TYR A 135 22.62 14.47 -1.60
CA TYR A 135 22.01 15.74 -1.30
C TYR A 135 21.40 15.72 0.09
N PHE A 136 21.59 16.79 0.83
CA PHE A 136 21.09 16.95 2.19
C PHE A 136 20.35 18.27 2.34
N GLU A 137 19.17 18.21 2.92
CA GLU A 137 18.42 19.38 3.30
C GLU A 137 18.88 19.87 4.69
N ASP A 138 19.26 21.14 4.80
CA ASP A 138 19.60 21.79 6.05
C ASP A 138 18.35 22.26 6.83
N LYS A 139 18.56 22.95 7.95
CA LYS A 139 17.46 23.49 8.77
C LYS A 139 16.69 24.63 8.08
N GLU A 140 17.33 25.31 7.15
CA GLU A 140 16.81 26.45 6.38
C GLU A 140 16.19 25.99 5.06
N ARG A 141 16.14 24.64 4.83
CA ARG A 141 15.61 24.00 3.62
C ARG A 141 16.47 24.18 2.37
N ASN A 142 17.70 24.59 2.50
CA ASN A 142 18.64 24.60 1.39
C ASN A 142 19.17 23.19 1.16
N ILE A 143 19.30 22.79 -0.10
CA ILE A 143 19.88 21.49 -0.46
C ILE A 143 21.36 21.68 -0.72
N SER A 144 22.18 21.07 0.10
CA SER A 144 23.62 21.00 -0.06
C SER A 144 24.04 19.69 -0.70
N GLU A 145 24.98 19.78 -1.65
CA GLU A 145 25.55 18.63 -2.35
C GLU A 145 26.84 18.19 -1.67
N LYS A 146 27.01 16.86 -1.53
CA LYS A 146 28.24 16.25 -1.00
C LYS A 146 28.65 15.06 -1.83
N TYR A 147 29.94 14.76 -1.84
CA TYR A 147 30.43 13.51 -2.43
C TYR A 147 29.87 12.30 -1.66
N ASN A 148 29.46 11.28 -2.40
CA ASN A 148 28.99 10.03 -1.81
C ASN A 148 30.19 9.13 -1.49
N GLU A 149 30.57 9.07 -0.23
CA GLU A 149 31.68 8.21 0.25
C GLU A 149 31.43 6.72 -0.01
N HIS A 150 30.18 6.33 -0.27
CA HIS A 150 29.81 4.97 -0.60
C HIS A 150 29.70 4.72 -2.12
N CYS A 151 30.07 5.69 -2.95
CA CYS A 151 30.08 5.50 -4.40
C CYS A 151 30.99 4.32 -4.75
N LEU A 152 30.47 3.38 -5.53
CA LEU A 152 31.16 2.15 -5.90
C LEU A 152 31.52 1.22 -4.73
N ARG A 153 30.93 1.42 -3.55
CA ARG A 153 31.11 0.57 -2.37
C ARG A 153 29.77 -0.07 -1.97
N PRO A 154 29.82 -1.22 -1.29
CA PRO A 154 28.60 -1.84 -0.79
C PRO A 154 27.81 -0.91 0.12
N PHE A 155 26.47 -0.94 0.00
CA PHE A 155 25.59 -0.21 0.91
C PHE A 155 25.84 -0.62 2.35
N PRO A 156 25.89 0.33 3.27
CA PRO A 156 25.91 -0.02 4.67
C PRO A 156 24.58 -0.68 5.03
N ALA A 157 24.65 -1.87 5.62
CA ALA A 157 23.48 -2.73 5.90
C ALA A 157 22.35 -2.04 6.70
N ARG A 158 22.68 -1.00 7.47
CA ARG A 158 21.72 -0.23 8.28
C ARG A 158 21.43 1.17 7.75
N GLY A 159 22.17 1.64 6.77
CA GLY A 159 22.08 3.00 6.24
C GLY A 159 21.52 3.11 4.82
N GLY A 160 21.30 1.98 4.16
CA GLY A 160 20.96 1.95 2.74
C GLY A 160 19.75 2.78 2.34
N ALA A 161 18.64 2.68 3.08
CA ALA A 161 17.44 3.47 2.80
C ALA A 161 17.68 4.98 2.93
N LYS A 162 18.47 5.38 3.94
CA LYS A 162 18.85 6.78 4.15
C LYS A 162 19.76 7.29 3.03
N LEU A 163 20.69 6.46 2.58
CA LEU A 163 21.60 6.81 1.50
C LEU A 163 20.87 6.86 0.15
N PHE A 164 19.98 5.91 -0.12
CA PHE A 164 19.13 5.94 -1.31
C PHE A 164 18.31 7.23 -1.38
N ARG A 165 17.71 7.61 -0.26
CA ARG A 165 16.97 8.87 -0.16
C ARG A 165 17.87 10.08 -0.40
N ALA A 166 19.05 10.13 0.20
CA ALA A 166 20.02 11.20 -0.01
C ALA A 166 20.52 11.27 -1.45
N SER A 167 20.53 10.17 -2.17
CA SER A 167 20.96 10.12 -3.58
C SER A 167 19.90 10.62 -4.55
N PHE A 168 18.63 10.32 -4.29
CA PHE A 168 17.57 10.51 -5.28
C PHE A 168 16.42 11.44 -4.84
N CYS A 169 16.11 11.50 -3.55
CA CYS A 169 15.00 12.30 -3.04
C CYS A 169 15.30 12.79 -1.60
N PRO A 170 16.19 13.77 -1.43
CA PRO A 170 16.72 14.18 -0.13
C PRO A 170 15.73 14.85 0.81
N GLY A 171 14.57 15.28 0.33
CA GLY A 171 13.58 16.05 1.07
C GLY A 171 13.07 15.39 2.35
N LYS A 172 12.50 16.18 3.24
CA LYS A 172 11.84 15.70 4.46
C LYS A 172 10.44 15.18 4.14
N VAL A 173 10.10 14.03 4.71
CA VAL A 173 8.72 13.54 4.72
C VAL A 173 8.04 14.09 5.96
N THR A 174 7.01 14.90 5.75
CA THR A 174 6.13 15.38 6.83
C THR A 174 4.93 14.46 6.99
N VAL A 175 4.11 14.69 8.02
CA VAL A 175 2.83 13.99 8.22
C VAL A 175 1.86 14.22 7.05
N PHE A 176 2.05 15.32 6.32
CA PHE A 176 1.25 15.70 5.16
C PHE A 176 1.85 15.27 3.83
N GLY A 177 2.86 14.41 3.85
CA GLY A 177 3.57 13.95 2.67
C GLY A 177 4.92 14.67 2.47
N VAL A 178 5.46 14.54 1.26
CA VAL A 178 6.70 15.21 0.87
C VAL A 178 6.39 16.66 0.53
N GLU A 179 7.12 17.60 1.07
CA GLU A 179 6.96 19.01 0.72
C GLU A 179 7.25 19.23 -0.77
N LYS A 180 6.52 20.15 -1.40
CA LYS A 180 6.49 20.33 -2.86
C LYS A 180 7.88 20.53 -3.50
N HIS A 181 8.77 21.27 -2.84
CA HIS A 181 10.14 21.49 -3.29
C HIS A 181 11.09 20.32 -3.03
N ASN A 182 10.64 19.32 -2.30
CA ASN A 182 11.38 18.09 -2.00
C ASN A 182 10.89 16.88 -2.82
N GLN A 183 10.06 17.11 -3.82
CA GLN A 183 9.62 16.08 -4.77
C GLN A 183 10.57 15.95 -5.97
N ASP A 184 11.57 16.82 -6.09
CA ASP A 184 12.56 16.72 -7.14
C ASP A 184 13.38 15.43 -6.99
N ILE A 185 13.54 14.76 -8.11
CA ILE A 185 14.35 13.56 -8.20
C ILE A 185 15.74 13.98 -8.70
N TYR A 186 16.75 13.73 -7.88
CA TYR A 186 18.13 13.96 -8.19
C TYR A 186 18.74 12.72 -8.87
N ASN A 187 19.83 12.87 -9.58
CA ASN A 187 20.50 11.79 -10.30
C ASN A 187 19.52 11.00 -11.20
N GLN A 188 18.63 11.67 -11.88
CA GLN A 188 17.53 11.08 -12.67
C GLN A 188 18.04 10.08 -13.71
N THR A 189 19.08 10.41 -14.46
CA THR A 189 19.66 9.54 -15.49
C THR A 189 20.05 8.19 -14.90
N HIS A 190 20.75 8.21 -13.78
CA HIS A 190 21.18 7.01 -13.10
C HIS A 190 20.03 6.16 -12.57
N LEU A 191 19.02 6.81 -11.99
CA LEU A 191 17.81 6.14 -11.51
C LEU A 191 17.02 5.53 -12.68
N SER A 192 16.88 6.25 -13.80
CA SER A 192 16.20 5.74 -15.00
C SER A 192 16.90 4.51 -15.57
N GLU A 193 18.23 4.54 -15.70
CA GLU A 193 18.99 3.38 -16.13
C GLU A 193 18.79 2.16 -15.24
N LEU A 194 18.71 2.36 -13.92
CA LEU A 194 18.46 1.30 -12.96
C LEU A 194 17.03 0.73 -13.11
N ILE A 195 16.04 1.59 -13.29
CA ILE A 195 14.65 1.20 -13.51
C ILE A 195 14.51 0.44 -14.81
N ASP A 196 15.05 0.95 -15.91
CA ASP A 196 14.94 0.35 -17.24
C ASP A 196 15.55 -1.05 -17.32
N LYS A 197 16.62 -1.28 -16.55
CA LYS A 197 17.26 -2.60 -16.46
C LYS A 197 16.54 -3.59 -15.55
N THR A 198 15.70 -3.10 -14.63
CA THR A 198 15.18 -3.92 -13.53
C THR A 198 13.67 -4.09 -13.58
N ILE A 199 12.95 -3.08 -14.03
CA ILE A 199 11.48 -3.00 -13.92
C ILE A 199 10.85 -3.07 -15.31
N ILE A 200 10.02 -4.08 -15.52
CA ILE A 200 9.17 -4.17 -16.70
C ILE A 200 7.78 -3.66 -16.33
N THR A 201 7.38 -2.56 -16.95
CA THR A 201 6.06 -1.96 -16.73
C THR A 201 5.14 -2.28 -17.91
N ARG A 202 3.91 -2.71 -17.60
CA ARG A 202 2.81 -2.85 -18.57
C ARG A 202 1.59 -2.13 -18.03
N LYS A 203 1.06 -1.20 -18.81
CA LYS A 203 -0.17 -0.50 -18.45
C LYS A 203 -1.38 -1.36 -18.83
N PHE A 204 -2.42 -1.34 -18.00
CA PHE A 204 -3.67 -2.08 -18.29
C PHE A 204 -4.21 -1.75 -19.69
N LYS A 205 -4.13 -0.50 -20.10
CA LYS A 205 -4.57 -0.03 -21.42
C LYS A 205 -3.85 -0.72 -22.59
N GLU A 206 -2.59 -1.15 -22.43
CA GLU A 206 -1.79 -1.77 -23.49
C GLU A 206 -2.31 -3.15 -23.92
N PHE A 207 -2.97 -3.87 -23.02
CA PHE A 207 -3.51 -5.21 -23.30
C PHE A 207 -5.04 -5.31 -23.20
N ALA A 208 -5.69 -4.44 -22.46
CA ALA A 208 -7.14 -4.41 -22.31
C ALA A 208 -7.81 -3.34 -23.20
N GLY A 209 -7.04 -2.45 -23.82
CA GLY A 209 -7.55 -1.31 -24.57
C GLY A 209 -8.31 -0.32 -23.68
N ASP A 210 -9.14 0.52 -24.27
CA ASP A 210 -9.98 1.49 -23.57
C ASP A 210 -11.28 0.88 -23.00
N LYS A 211 -11.16 -0.28 -22.32
CA LYS A 211 -12.31 -0.99 -21.76
C LYS A 211 -12.82 -0.43 -20.44
N TYR A 212 -12.21 0.61 -19.92
CA TYR A 212 -12.66 1.26 -18.70
C TYR A 212 -12.72 2.79 -18.90
N GLU A 213 -13.70 3.40 -18.27
CA GLU A 213 -13.89 4.83 -18.22
C GLU A 213 -13.90 5.28 -16.75
N ILE A 214 -13.19 6.38 -16.46
CA ILE A 214 -13.24 7.02 -15.14
C ILE A 214 -14.16 8.22 -15.23
N ILE A 215 -15.33 8.11 -14.60
CA ILE A 215 -16.31 9.19 -14.56
C ILE A 215 -16.32 9.81 -13.15
N ASN A 216 -16.00 11.09 -13.07
CA ASN A 216 -16.01 11.84 -11.83
C ASN A 216 -17.36 12.55 -11.65
N TYR A 217 -18.06 12.27 -10.54
CA TYR A 217 -19.29 12.94 -10.20
C TYR A 217 -19.08 13.84 -8.98
N THR A 218 -19.50 15.10 -9.11
CA THR A 218 -19.52 16.05 -8.00
C THR A 218 -20.91 16.12 -7.42
N VAL A 219 -21.01 16.07 -6.10
CA VAL A 219 -22.25 16.16 -5.36
C VAL A 219 -22.20 17.37 -4.45
N ALA A 220 -23.17 18.28 -4.59
CA ALA A 220 -23.34 19.40 -3.68
C ALA A 220 -23.99 18.90 -2.37
N PRO A 221 -23.33 19.05 -1.21
CA PRO A 221 -23.91 18.65 0.07
C PRO A 221 -25.05 19.58 0.43
N LYS A 222 -26.09 19.06 1.12
CA LYS A 222 -27.16 19.86 1.73
C LYS A 222 -26.66 20.62 2.97
N GLU A 223 -27.46 21.57 3.45
CA GLU A 223 -27.03 22.44 4.55
C GLU A 223 -26.66 21.67 5.83
N GLY A 224 -27.42 20.63 6.20
CA GLY A 224 -27.06 19.79 7.36
C GLY A 224 -25.71 19.08 7.20
N GLU A 225 -25.39 18.62 5.98
CA GLU A 225 -24.07 18.03 5.67
C GLU A 225 -22.96 19.08 5.73
N ARG A 226 -23.24 20.28 5.18
CA ARG A 226 -22.29 21.42 5.20
C ARG A 226 -22.00 21.89 6.61
N ALA A 227 -23.01 21.98 7.46
CA ALA A 227 -22.88 22.42 8.84
C ALA A 227 -21.93 21.51 9.63
N VAL A 228 -22.11 20.18 9.54
CA VAL A 228 -21.23 19.21 10.17
C VAL A 228 -19.80 19.33 9.63
N TYR A 229 -19.64 19.40 8.32
CA TYR A 229 -18.33 19.53 7.71
C TYR A 229 -17.62 20.82 8.14
N ARG A 230 -18.33 21.96 8.17
CA ARG A 230 -17.81 23.26 8.60
C ARG A 230 -17.31 23.22 10.05
N THR A 231 -18.10 22.68 10.96
CA THR A 231 -17.70 22.55 12.37
C THR A 231 -16.43 21.72 12.55
N ILE A 232 -16.26 20.65 11.79
CA ILE A 232 -15.06 19.83 11.87
C ILE A 232 -13.86 20.57 11.24
N MET A 233 -14.07 21.31 10.15
CA MET A 233 -13.03 22.11 9.49
C MET A 233 -12.52 23.25 10.38
N GLU A 234 -13.39 23.92 11.09
CA GLU A 234 -13.02 24.98 12.05
C GLU A 234 -12.08 24.41 13.12
N LYS A 235 -12.45 23.30 13.76
CA LYS A 235 -11.57 22.60 14.72
C LYS A 235 -10.27 22.11 14.10
N PHE A 236 -10.30 21.69 12.86
CA PHE A 236 -9.10 21.25 12.14
C PHE A 236 -8.13 22.43 11.92
N HIS A 237 -8.64 23.60 11.52
CA HIS A 237 -7.83 24.81 11.36
C HIS A 237 -7.21 25.28 12.69
N GLU A 238 -7.96 25.24 13.78
CA GLU A 238 -7.42 25.54 15.12
C GLU A 238 -6.26 24.62 15.49
N ILE A 239 -6.40 23.32 15.26
CA ILE A 239 -5.34 22.32 15.55
C ILE A 239 -4.15 22.52 14.64
N LEU A 240 -4.35 22.82 13.36
CA LEU A 240 -3.28 23.13 12.41
C LEU A 240 -2.53 24.39 12.83
N TYR A 241 -3.22 25.44 13.22
CA TYR A 241 -2.62 26.68 13.70
C TYR A 241 -1.72 26.42 14.91
N LEU A 242 -2.19 25.65 15.89
CA LEU A 242 -1.38 25.26 17.05
C LEU A 242 -0.17 24.38 16.69
N TYR A 243 -0.30 23.54 15.68
CA TYR A 243 0.78 22.68 15.21
C TYR A 243 1.92 23.46 14.55
N PHE A 244 1.58 24.46 13.73
CA PHE A 244 2.57 25.29 13.03
C PHE A 244 3.13 26.41 13.88
N ASN A 245 2.54 26.70 15.04
CA ASN A 245 3.06 27.73 15.94
C ASN A 245 4.32 27.22 16.68
N PRO A 246 5.50 27.84 16.47
CA PRO A 246 6.76 27.38 17.05
C PRO A 246 6.84 27.49 18.57
N MET A 247 5.97 28.27 19.19
CA MET A 247 5.95 28.51 20.66
C MET A 247 5.35 27.37 21.48
N THR A 248 4.78 26.32 20.85
CA THR A 248 4.14 25.24 21.59
C THR A 248 4.93 23.94 21.50
N ASP A 249 5.39 23.44 22.65
CA ASP A 249 6.13 22.16 22.79
C ASP A 249 5.24 20.90 22.57
N LYS A 250 4.02 21.09 22.07
CA LYS A 250 2.95 20.05 21.93
C LYS A 250 2.88 19.38 20.55
N ARG A 251 3.96 19.39 19.76
CA ARG A 251 3.94 18.86 18.39
C ARG A 251 3.52 17.38 18.28
N LYS A 252 3.98 16.51 19.19
CA LYS A 252 3.66 15.07 19.15
C LYS A 252 2.16 14.79 19.38
N GLU A 253 1.55 15.49 20.34
CA GLU A 253 0.10 15.37 20.58
C GLU A 253 -0.73 15.91 19.42
N SER A 254 -0.25 16.95 18.75
CA SER A 254 -0.93 17.56 17.61
C SER A 254 -1.03 16.62 16.40
N HIS A 255 -0.06 15.75 16.15
CA HIS A 255 -0.11 14.79 15.05
C HIS A 255 -1.32 13.84 15.15
N LEU A 256 -1.55 13.27 16.34
CA LEU A 256 -2.69 12.37 16.54
C LEU A 256 -4.02 13.11 16.44
N LYS A 257 -4.08 14.35 16.93
CA LYS A 257 -5.27 15.21 16.81
C LYS A 257 -5.57 15.54 15.35
N ILE A 258 -4.56 15.88 14.55
CA ILE A 258 -4.69 16.13 13.10
C ILE A 258 -5.19 14.88 12.38
N ALA A 259 -4.56 13.72 12.61
CA ALA A 259 -4.98 12.46 11.98
C ALA A 259 -6.45 12.13 12.33
N ARG A 260 -6.85 12.35 13.58
CA ARG A 260 -8.25 12.18 14.01
C ARG A 260 -9.20 13.12 13.30
N GLN A 261 -8.84 14.40 13.13
CA GLN A 261 -9.68 15.36 12.40
C GLN A 261 -9.83 15.00 10.92
N ILE A 262 -8.75 14.55 10.27
CA ILE A 262 -8.83 14.05 8.90
C ILE A 262 -9.79 12.87 8.79
N GLN A 263 -9.74 11.92 9.72
CA GLN A 263 -10.68 10.80 9.74
C GLN A 263 -12.13 11.27 9.97
N LEU A 264 -12.35 12.26 10.84
CA LEU A 264 -13.69 12.86 11.05
C LEU A 264 -14.19 13.56 9.79
N LEU A 265 -13.34 14.27 9.05
CA LEU A 265 -13.70 14.88 7.76
C LEU A 265 -14.09 13.82 6.72
N ILE A 266 -13.30 12.76 6.59
CA ILE A 266 -13.63 11.63 5.70
C ILE A 266 -14.97 11.00 6.10
N LYS A 267 -15.21 10.83 7.40
CA LYS A 267 -16.47 10.29 7.93
C LYS A 267 -17.64 11.24 7.65
N ALA A 268 -17.48 12.54 7.87
CA ALA A 268 -18.49 13.55 7.57
C ALA A 268 -18.89 13.59 6.08
N CYS A 269 -17.92 13.40 5.18
CA CYS A 269 -18.18 13.31 3.75
C CYS A 269 -18.87 11.98 3.32
N SER A 270 -18.85 10.96 4.17
CA SER A 270 -19.38 9.64 3.84
C SER A 270 -20.69 9.33 4.56
N VAL A 271 -20.77 9.65 5.84
CA VAL A 271 -21.90 9.34 6.74
C VAL A 271 -22.21 10.51 7.69
N PRO A 272 -22.53 11.70 7.17
CA PRO A 272 -22.78 12.90 7.98
C PRO A 272 -23.90 12.70 9.00
N HIS A 273 -24.91 11.90 8.69
CA HIS A 273 -26.03 11.58 9.57
C HIS A 273 -25.64 10.81 10.85
N LYS A 274 -24.43 10.22 10.90
CA LYS A 274 -23.87 9.59 12.11
C LYS A 274 -23.00 10.55 12.93
N MET A 275 -22.92 11.81 12.54
CA MET A 275 -22.12 12.83 13.24
C MET A 275 -23.00 13.66 14.18
N SER A 276 -22.41 14.08 15.29
CA SER A 276 -23.07 14.99 16.23
C SER A 276 -23.39 16.34 15.56
N GLY A 277 -24.57 16.88 15.81
CA GLY A 277 -25.02 18.15 15.21
C GLY A 277 -25.52 18.05 13.77
N TYR A 278 -25.70 16.85 13.25
CA TYR A 278 -26.33 16.67 11.96
C TYR A 278 -27.85 16.89 12.05
N HIS A 279 -28.34 17.75 11.18
CA HIS A 279 -29.79 17.99 10.98
C HIS A 279 -30.08 17.90 9.48
N GLY A 280 -30.67 16.80 9.04
CA GLY A 280 -30.94 16.58 7.61
C GLY A 280 -31.56 15.23 7.33
N ASP A 281 -31.50 14.83 6.07
CA ASP A 281 -32.09 13.59 5.58
C ASP A 281 -31.39 12.33 6.15
N SER A 282 -32.14 11.22 6.21
CA SER A 282 -31.61 9.93 6.68
C SER A 282 -30.41 9.44 5.85
N TYR A 283 -30.39 9.80 4.58
CA TYR A 283 -29.31 9.43 3.66
C TYR A 283 -28.64 10.66 3.02
N PRO A 284 -27.31 10.69 2.95
CA PRO A 284 -26.58 11.80 2.36
C PRO A 284 -26.79 11.88 0.85
N GLU A 285 -26.58 13.07 0.29
CA GLU A 285 -26.74 13.31 -1.15
C GLU A 285 -25.89 12.40 -2.02
N LYS A 286 -24.70 11.98 -1.54
CA LYS A 286 -23.84 10.99 -2.19
C LYS A 286 -24.55 9.63 -2.34
N ALA A 287 -25.23 9.15 -1.31
CA ALA A 287 -25.98 7.89 -1.37
C ALA A 287 -27.16 8.01 -2.34
N LYS A 288 -27.86 9.13 -2.33
CA LYS A 288 -28.97 9.40 -3.27
C LYS A 288 -28.48 9.46 -4.72
N LEU A 289 -27.29 10.05 -4.98
CA LEU A 289 -26.70 10.03 -6.32
C LEU A 289 -26.43 8.60 -6.77
N ILE A 290 -25.80 7.77 -5.92
CA ILE A 290 -25.56 6.36 -6.22
C ILE A 290 -26.89 5.65 -6.50
N GLY A 291 -27.94 5.90 -5.70
CA GLY A 291 -29.26 5.35 -5.95
C GLY A 291 -29.85 5.73 -7.31
N ARG A 292 -29.71 6.99 -7.72
CA ARG A 292 -30.12 7.43 -9.06
C ARG A 292 -29.34 6.69 -10.17
N LYS A 293 -28.01 6.56 -10.00
CA LYS A 293 -27.16 5.83 -10.95
C LYS A 293 -27.55 4.34 -11.06
N LEU A 294 -27.79 3.70 -9.92
CA LEU A 294 -28.24 2.29 -9.88
C LEU A 294 -29.61 2.08 -10.54
N ARG A 295 -30.50 3.08 -10.50
CA ARG A 295 -31.84 2.99 -11.08
C ARG A 295 -31.83 3.20 -12.59
N TYR A 296 -31.04 4.15 -13.07
CA TYR A 296 -31.18 4.62 -14.46
C TYR A 296 -29.98 4.28 -15.35
N GLU A 297 -28.78 4.13 -14.82
CA GLU A 297 -27.55 4.03 -15.61
C GLU A 297 -26.79 2.70 -15.40
N LEU A 298 -26.62 2.28 -14.16
CA LEU A 298 -25.77 1.13 -13.83
C LEU A 298 -26.56 -0.18 -13.89
N ARG A 299 -26.24 -0.98 -14.88
CA ARG A 299 -26.80 -2.31 -15.08
C ARG A 299 -25.75 -3.39 -14.75
N GLY A 300 -26.20 -4.57 -14.34
CA GLY A 300 -25.28 -5.66 -14.01
C GLY A 300 -24.67 -5.58 -12.61
N LYS A 301 -23.48 -6.13 -12.44
CA LYS A 301 -22.76 -6.18 -11.15
C LYS A 301 -22.14 -4.83 -10.84
N VAL A 302 -22.42 -4.32 -9.65
CA VAL A 302 -21.88 -3.03 -9.15
C VAL A 302 -21.21 -3.25 -7.82
N ALA A 303 -19.98 -2.73 -7.68
CA ALA A 303 -19.23 -2.71 -6.42
C ALA A 303 -19.20 -1.29 -5.85
N ILE A 304 -19.58 -1.13 -4.59
CA ILE A 304 -19.52 0.16 -3.86
C ILE A 304 -18.41 0.07 -2.83
N GLY A 305 -17.31 0.80 -3.06
CA GLY A 305 -16.21 0.91 -2.11
C GLY A 305 -16.53 1.89 -0.97
N CYS A 306 -16.34 1.45 0.27
CA CYS A 306 -16.61 2.25 1.47
C CYS A 306 -15.33 2.40 2.31
N THR A 307 -15.10 3.60 2.85
CA THR A 307 -13.92 3.91 3.70
C THR A 307 -14.13 3.58 5.17
N SER A 308 -15.37 3.29 5.61
CA SER A 308 -15.70 2.99 7.00
C SER A 308 -16.80 1.96 7.13
N LEU A 309 -16.85 1.26 8.26
CA LEU A 309 -17.94 0.31 8.58
C LEU A 309 -19.30 1.00 8.69
N ASP A 310 -19.35 2.25 9.16
CA ASP A 310 -20.58 3.03 9.20
C ASP A 310 -21.12 3.31 7.79
N ALA A 311 -20.22 3.58 6.83
CA ALA A 311 -20.61 3.74 5.43
C ALA A 311 -21.14 2.43 4.82
N VAL A 312 -20.50 1.30 5.13
CA VAL A 312 -21.00 -0.02 4.72
C VAL A 312 -22.40 -0.28 5.26
N ALA A 313 -22.62 -0.02 6.56
CA ALA A 313 -23.93 -0.20 7.18
C ALA A 313 -25.01 0.70 6.53
N MET A 314 -24.68 1.98 6.35
CA MET A 314 -25.58 2.93 5.70
C MET A 314 -25.97 2.50 4.29
N TYR A 315 -25.00 2.11 3.45
CA TYR A 315 -25.32 1.64 2.10
C TYR A 315 -26.07 0.31 2.11
N GLN A 316 -25.82 -0.55 3.08
CA GLN A 316 -26.59 -1.79 3.24
C GLN A 316 -28.06 -1.51 3.56
N GLU A 317 -28.36 -0.58 4.46
CA GLU A 317 -29.71 -0.13 4.79
C GLU A 317 -30.37 0.54 3.59
N PHE A 318 -29.71 1.53 2.99
CA PHE A 318 -30.18 2.26 1.82
C PHE A 318 -30.54 1.35 0.64
N LEU A 319 -29.66 0.39 0.33
CA LEU A 319 -29.87 -0.51 -0.81
C LEU A 319 -30.98 -1.54 -0.54
N LYS A 320 -31.13 -2.02 0.69
CA LYS A 320 -32.24 -2.92 1.06
C LYS A 320 -33.60 -2.19 0.96
N GLU A 321 -33.65 -0.93 1.38
CA GLU A 321 -34.86 -0.12 1.35
C GLU A 321 -35.28 0.23 -0.09
N HIS A 322 -34.32 0.71 -0.90
CA HIS A 322 -34.62 1.30 -2.20
C HIS A 322 -34.49 0.33 -3.39
N PHE A 323 -33.81 -0.81 -3.18
CA PHE A 323 -33.54 -1.82 -4.21
C PHE A 323 -33.72 -3.26 -3.69
N PRO A 324 -34.86 -3.60 -3.08
CA PRO A 324 -35.07 -4.90 -2.42
C PRO A 324 -34.94 -6.08 -3.37
N GLN A 325 -35.15 -5.87 -4.66
CA GLN A 325 -35.06 -6.92 -5.70
C GLN A 325 -33.63 -7.19 -6.18
N ARG A 326 -32.66 -6.36 -5.82
CA ARG A 326 -31.26 -6.59 -6.20
C ARG A 326 -30.53 -7.44 -5.15
N PRO A 327 -29.89 -8.54 -5.52
CA PRO A 327 -29.03 -9.27 -4.60
C PRO A 327 -27.94 -8.35 -4.02
N LEU A 328 -27.81 -8.33 -2.70
CA LEU A 328 -26.85 -7.49 -1.98
C LEU A 328 -25.88 -8.36 -1.19
N PHE A 329 -24.61 -8.21 -1.47
CA PHE A 329 -23.53 -8.87 -0.78
C PHE A 329 -22.65 -7.84 -0.05
N VAL A 330 -22.27 -8.14 1.19
CA VAL A 330 -21.44 -7.26 2.00
C VAL A 330 -20.13 -7.95 2.32
N ILE A 331 -19.01 -7.35 1.90
CA ILE A 331 -17.66 -7.84 2.16
C ILE A 331 -16.98 -6.87 3.12
N ARG A 332 -16.62 -7.35 4.30
CA ARG A 332 -15.94 -6.58 5.35
C ARG A 332 -14.97 -7.47 6.11
N GLY A 333 -14.12 -6.87 6.96
CA GLY A 333 -13.03 -7.57 7.64
C GLY A 333 -13.42 -8.83 8.42
N ASN A 334 -14.60 -8.85 9.03
CA ASN A 334 -15.13 -9.99 9.81
C ASN A 334 -15.82 -11.07 8.96
N VAL A 335 -15.96 -10.89 7.65
CA VAL A 335 -16.50 -11.93 6.76
C VAL A 335 -15.43 -12.98 6.51
N GLY A 336 -15.73 -14.22 6.90
CA GLY A 336 -14.80 -15.33 6.75
C GLY A 336 -14.44 -15.60 5.28
N PHE A 337 -13.23 -16.13 5.08
CA PHE A 337 -12.64 -16.35 3.76
C PHE A 337 -13.53 -17.18 2.80
N LYS A 338 -14.04 -18.33 3.24
CA LYS A 338 -14.92 -19.18 2.43
C LYS A 338 -16.21 -18.47 1.99
N THR A 339 -16.73 -17.61 2.87
CA THR A 339 -17.91 -16.80 2.54
C THR A 339 -17.60 -15.76 1.48
N ARG A 340 -16.46 -15.07 1.58
CA ARG A 340 -16.02 -14.11 0.55
C ARG A 340 -15.89 -14.77 -0.82
N GLN A 341 -15.32 -15.96 -0.87
CA GLN A 341 -15.14 -16.70 -2.11
C GLN A 341 -16.47 -17.08 -2.80
N ARG A 342 -17.52 -17.33 -1.99
CA ARG A 342 -18.86 -17.60 -2.56
C ARG A 342 -19.60 -16.36 -3.05
N LEU A 343 -19.22 -15.18 -2.53
CA LEU A 343 -19.87 -13.90 -2.84
C LEU A 343 -19.27 -13.22 -4.08
N LEU A 344 -18.04 -13.55 -4.45
CA LEU A 344 -17.33 -13.07 -5.65
C LEU A 344 -17.54 -14.00 -6.83
#